data_ca9e8a6fd4ecbe6e78f7323ea09c2030
#
_entry.id   ca9e8a6fd4ecbe6e78f7323ea09c2030
#
_cell.length_a   1.000
_cell.length_b   1.000
_cell.length_c   1.000
_cell.angle_alpha   90.00
_cell.angle_beta   90.00
_cell.angle_gamma   90.00
#
_symmetry.space_group_name_H-M   'P 1'
#
loop_
_entity.id
_entity.type
_entity.pdbx_description
1 polymer ?
#
loop_
_entity_poly.entity_id
_entity_poly.type
_entity_poly.pdbx_seq_one_letter_code
_entity_poly.pdbx_strand_id
1 'polypeptide(L)'
;TNTELRTWGLPTAISLLEAARVMSHNQGIIATGGVRTGLEVLKALILGANAVGMAGNILKFLVDGGVESAAGELVKILHNLQDFMLLTGCKTVPQLTKVPVYFTGEVLAARQALIK
;
A
#
# COMPACT_ATOMS: atom_id res chain seq x y z
N THR A 1 15.05 12.71 13.79
CA THR A 1 14.09 13.17 12.77
C THR A 1 13.88 14.67 12.94
N ASN A 2 13.91 15.40 11.84
CA ASN A 2 13.69 16.83 11.86
C ASN A 2 12.23 17.15 12.19
N THR A 3 12.00 17.80 13.35
CA THR A 3 10.65 18.11 13.83
C THR A 3 9.93 19.15 12.96
N GLU A 4 10.68 20.01 12.26
CA GLU A 4 10.10 21.02 11.36
C GLU A 4 9.41 20.40 10.15
N LEU A 5 9.89 19.24 9.67
CA LEU A 5 9.31 18.54 8.54
C LEU A 5 8.10 17.66 8.90
N ARG A 6 7.77 17.58 10.18
CA ARG A 6 6.72 16.68 10.66
C ARG A 6 5.35 16.96 10.06
N THR A 7 5.06 18.24 9.82
CA THR A 7 3.79 18.66 9.22
C THR A 7 3.78 18.66 7.70
N TRP A 8 4.94 18.41 7.08
CA TRP A 8 5.10 18.38 5.63
C TRP A 8 4.93 16.99 5.05
N GLY A 9 5.03 15.96 5.88
CA GLY A 9 4.87 14.60 5.45
C GLY A 9 3.44 14.30 5.00
N LEU A 10 3.32 13.51 3.92
CA LEU A 10 2.04 13.01 3.46
C LEU A 10 1.89 11.54 3.86
N PRO A 11 0.70 11.10 4.28
CA PRO A 11 0.41 9.69 4.43
C PRO A 11 0.63 8.93 3.12
N THR A 12 1.07 7.67 3.21
CA THR A 12 1.39 6.85 2.04
C THR A 12 0.23 6.75 1.05
N ALA A 13 -0.99 6.59 1.53
CA ALA A 13 -2.18 6.52 0.67
C ALA A 13 -2.37 7.80 -0.15
N ILE A 14 -2.16 8.96 0.44
CA ILE A 14 -2.29 10.26 -0.24
C ILE A 14 -1.17 10.43 -1.27
N SER A 15 0.07 10.14 -0.90
CA SER A 15 1.20 10.17 -1.84
C SER A 15 0.99 9.25 -3.03
N LEU A 16 0.42 8.06 -2.79
CA LEU A 16 0.12 7.09 -3.84
C LEU A 16 -0.95 7.62 -4.80
N LEU A 17 -2.01 8.23 -4.29
CA LEU A 17 -3.05 8.85 -5.13
C LEU A 17 -2.48 9.96 -6.00
N GLU A 18 -1.62 10.79 -5.47
CA GLU A 18 -0.95 11.86 -6.23
C GLU A 18 -0.04 11.28 -7.31
N ALA A 19 0.77 10.29 -6.98
CA ALA A 19 1.66 9.63 -7.93
C ALA A 19 0.87 8.94 -9.05
N ALA A 20 -0.16 8.18 -8.72
CA ALA A 20 -1.00 7.47 -9.69
C ALA A 20 -1.66 8.40 -10.71
N ARG A 21 -1.92 9.64 -10.32
CA ARG A 21 -2.52 10.64 -11.19
C ARG A 21 -1.59 11.14 -12.29
N VAL A 22 -0.30 11.21 -12.02
CA VAL A 22 0.70 11.81 -12.94
C VAL A 22 1.57 10.80 -13.66
N MET A 23 1.56 9.56 -13.22
CA MET A 23 2.39 8.51 -13.83
C MET A 23 1.83 8.06 -15.17
N SER A 24 2.71 7.84 -16.14
CA SER A 24 2.36 7.30 -17.43
C SER A 24 2.27 5.75 -17.41
N HIS A 25 1.64 5.17 -18.45
CA HIS A 25 1.39 3.72 -18.51
C HIS A 25 2.64 2.85 -18.49
N ASN A 26 3.81 3.37 -18.86
CA ASN A 26 5.07 2.65 -18.88
C ASN A 26 5.92 2.87 -17.62
N GLN A 27 5.38 3.57 -16.64
CA GLN A 27 6.04 3.79 -15.35
C GLN A 27 5.39 2.92 -14.27
N GLY A 28 6.23 2.35 -13.39
CA GLY A 28 5.76 1.58 -12.25
C GLY A 28 5.76 2.39 -10.98
N ILE A 29 4.82 2.10 -10.09
CA ILE A 29 4.73 2.68 -8.75
C ILE A 29 4.98 1.59 -7.72
N ILE A 30 5.92 1.81 -6.83
CA ILE A 30 6.14 0.96 -5.66
C ILE A 30 5.65 1.74 -4.44
N ALA A 31 4.58 1.27 -3.81
CA ALA A 31 4.08 1.85 -2.58
C ALA A 31 4.86 1.32 -1.39
N THR A 32 5.38 2.21 -0.56
CA THR A 32 6.08 1.86 0.67
C THR A 32 5.83 2.91 1.74
N GLY A 33 6.07 2.55 2.99
CA GLY A 33 5.86 3.42 4.14
C GLY A 33 4.67 2.99 5.00
N GLY A 34 4.96 2.30 6.10
CA GLY A 34 3.95 1.88 7.06
C GLY A 34 3.05 0.72 6.63
N VAL A 35 3.29 0.11 5.49
CA VAL A 35 2.53 -1.07 5.04
C VAL A 35 2.97 -2.29 5.84
N ARG A 36 2.03 -2.97 6.50
CA ARG A 36 2.32 -4.05 7.47
C ARG A 36 1.48 -5.30 7.26
N THR A 37 0.33 -5.20 6.64
CA THR A 37 -0.64 -6.30 6.53
C THR A 37 -1.03 -6.57 5.09
N GLY A 38 -1.56 -7.77 4.82
CA GLY A 38 -2.10 -8.12 3.51
C GLY A 38 -3.24 -7.21 3.06
N LEU A 39 -4.05 -6.71 4.00
CA LEU A 39 -5.11 -5.75 3.68
C LEU A 39 -4.55 -4.40 3.24
N GLU A 40 -3.51 -3.92 3.90
CA GLU A 40 -2.85 -2.67 3.51
C GLU A 40 -2.15 -2.80 2.15
N VAL A 41 -1.56 -3.97 1.86
CA VAL A 41 -1.02 -4.29 0.53
C VAL A 41 -2.13 -4.22 -0.52
N LEU A 42 -3.26 -4.88 -0.27
CA LEU A 42 -4.42 -4.84 -1.18
C LEU A 42 -4.86 -3.40 -1.45
N LYS A 43 -5.01 -2.60 -0.41
CA LYS A 43 -5.41 -1.19 -0.56
C LYS A 43 -4.43 -0.39 -1.42
N ALA A 44 -3.13 -0.58 -1.24
CA ALA A 44 -2.11 0.08 -2.05
C ALA A 44 -2.21 -0.34 -3.53
N LEU A 45 -2.40 -1.62 -3.81
CA LEU A 45 -2.57 -2.14 -5.17
C LEU A 45 -3.86 -1.60 -5.82
N ILE A 46 -4.95 -1.52 -5.09
CA ILE A 46 -6.22 -0.94 -5.57
C ILE A 46 -6.03 0.54 -5.94
N LEU A 47 -5.23 1.28 -5.16
CA LEU A 47 -4.96 2.70 -5.42
C LEU A 47 -3.98 2.95 -6.57
N GLY A 48 -3.44 1.91 -7.19
CA GLY A 48 -2.63 2.03 -8.39
C GLY A 48 -1.16 1.64 -8.26
N ALA A 49 -0.73 1.13 -7.11
CA ALA A 49 0.62 0.59 -6.98
C ALA A 49 0.78 -0.70 -7.81
N ASN A 50 1.94 -0.88 -8.41
CA ASN A 50 2.31 -2.11 -9.11
C ASN A 50 2.97 -3.12 -8.18
N ALA A 51 3.62 -2.62 -7.14
CA ALA A 51 4.28 -3.41 -6.12
C ALA A 51 4.23 -2.68 -4.78
N VAL A 52 4.50 -3.40 -3.71
CA VAL A 52 4.52 -2.84 -2.35
C VAL A 52 5.82 -3.21 -1.67
N GLY A 53 6.45 -2.24 -1.02
CA GLY A 53 7.66 -2.41 -0.23
C GLY A 53 7.35 -2.43 1.26
N MET A 54 7.95 -3.37 1.97
CA MET A 54 7.88 -3.46 3.42
C MET A 54 9.28 -3.61 4.00
N ALA A 55 9.60 -2.85 5.02
CA ALA A 55 10.91 -2.93 5.66
C ALA A 55 10.79 -3.05 7.19
N GLY A 56 10.26 -2.04 7.86
CA GLY A 56 10.26 -1.97 9.33
C GLY A 56 9.55 -3.13 10.01
N ASN A 57 8.41 -3.55 9.49
CA ASN A 57 7.66 -4.67 10.04
C ASN A 57 8.43 -6.00 9.92
N ILE A 58 8.97 -6.25 8.73
CA ILE A 58 9.74 -7.49 8.47
C ILE A 58 11.05 -7.49 9.27
N LEU A 59 11.71 -6.34 9.37
CA LEU A 59 12.91 -6.21 10.19
C LEU A 59 12.63 -6.55 11.67
N LYS A 60 11.49 -6.12 12.20
CA LYS A 60 11.08 -6.45 13.57
C LYS A 60 10.96 -7.96 13.76
N PHE A 61 10.29 -8.67 12.87
CA PHE A 61 10.18 -10.13 12.91
C PHE A 61 11.54 -10.81 12.80
N LEU A 62 12.43 -10.26 11.95
CA LEU A 62 13.78 -10.79 11.80
C LEU A 62 14.60 -10.66 13.09
N VAL A 63 14.55 -9.50 13.74
CA VAL A 63 15.28 -9.23 14.98
C VAL A 63 14.74 -10.06 16.15
N ASP A 64 13.42 -10.18 16.27
CA ASP A 64 12.77 -10.86 17.39
C ASP A 64 12.78 -12.39 17.26
N GLY A 65 12.73 -12.92 16.04
CA GLY A 65 12.55 -14.36 15.82
C GLY A 65 13.38 -14.97 14.69
N GLY A 66 14.31 -14.23 14.11
CA GLY A 66 15.21 -14.73 13.05
C GLY A 66 14.57 -14.80 11.67
N VAL A 67 15.31 -15.38 10.73
CA VAL A 67 14.92 -15.49 9.31
C VAL A 67 13.61 -16.25 9.13
N GLU A 68 13.40 -17.33 9.87
CA GLU A 68 12.18 -18.13 9.77
C GLU A 68 10.94 -17.33 10.20
N SER A 69 11.06 -16.51 11.23
CA SER A 69 9.97 -15.63 11.68
C SER A 69 9.63 -14.58 10.63
N ALA A 70 10.63 -13.95 10.05
CA ALA A 70 10.44 -12.96 8.97
C ALA A 70 9.81 -13.60 7.73
N ALA A 71 10.30 -14.76 7.32
CA ALA A 71 9.75 -15.52 6.19
C ALA A 71 8.30 -15.94 6.44
N GLY A 72 7.99 -16.42 7.64
CA GLY A 72 6.64 -16.80 8.07
C GLY A 72 5.66 -15.63 7.99
N GLU A 73 6.08 -14.44 8.39
CA GLU A 73 5.25 -13.24 8.29
C GLU A 73 4.97 -12.85 6.84
N LEU A 74 5.97 -12.93 5.97
CA LEU A 74 5.79 -12.67 4.53
C LEU A 74 4.79 -13.66 3.91
N VAL A 75 4.89 -14.94 4.23
CA VAL A 75 3.96 -15.96 3.75
C VAL A 75 2.54 -15.67 4.22
N LYS A 76 2.37 -15.29 5.49
CA LYS A 76 1.08 -14.90 6.07
C LYS A 76 0.47 -13.71 5.33
N ILE A 77 1.27 -12.68 5.05
CA ILE A 77 0.82 -11.49 4.32
C ILE A 77 0.35 -11.88 2.91
N LEU A 78 1.10 -12.75 2.22
CA LEU A 78 0.73 -13.23 0.88
C LEU A 78 -0.57 -14.04 0.90
N HIS A 79 -0.75 -14.92 1.86
CA HIS A 79 -1.99 -15.70 1.99
C HIS A 79 -3.19 -14.80 2.28
N ASN A 80 -3.05 -13.84 3.18
CA ASN A 80 -4.10 -12.87 3.46
C ASN A 80 -4.44 -12.02 2.23
N LEU A 81 -3.44 -11.59 1.48
CA LEU A 81 -3.66 -10.87 0.23
C LEU A 81 -4.45 -11.71 -0.78
N GLN A 82 -4.11 -12.99 -0.94
CA GLN A 82 -4.84 -13.90 -1.82
C GLN A 82 -6.30 -14.06 -1.39
N ASP A 83 -6.55 -14.21 -0.11
CA ASP A 83 -7.91 -14.32 0.43
C ASP A 83 -8.73 -13.04 0.15
N PHE A 84 -8.13 -11.89 0.36
CA PHE A 84 -8.78 -10.60 0.08
C PHE A 84 -9.00 -10.38 -1.42
N MET A 85 -8.07 -10.80 -2.27
CA MET A 85 -8.26 -10.75 -3.72
C MET A 85 -9.45 -11.65 -4.14
N LEU A 86 -9.58 -12.81 -3.53
CA LEU A 86 -10.73 -13.69 -3.77
C LEU A 86 -12.05 -12.97 -3.43
N LEU A 87 -12.10 -12.27 -2.31
CA LEU A 87 -13.29 -11.51 -1.92
C LEU A 87 -13.63 -10.37 -2.89
N THR A 88 -12.63 -9.78 -3.54
CA THR A 88 -12.86 -8.75 -4.57
C THR A 88 -13.23 -9.31 -5.93
N GLY A 89 -13.09 -10.60 -6.14
CA GLY A 89 -13.28 -11.25 -7.43
C GLY A 89 -12.16 -11.06 -8.43
N CYS A 90 -11.01 -10.53 -7.99
CA CYS A 90 -9.85 -10.25 -8.85
C CYS A 90 -8.86 -11.41 -8.84
N LYS A 91 -8.46 -11.87 -10.03
CA LYS A 91 -7.44 -12.91 -10.20
C LYS A 91 -6.04 -12.34 -10.35
N THR A 92 -5.91 -11.11 -10.82
CA THR A 92 -4.63 -10.46 -11.12
C THR A 92 -4.54 -9.10 -10.46
N VAL A 93 -3.32 -8.63 -10.22
CA VAL A 93 -3.08 -7.30 -9.65
C VAL A 93 -3.66 -6.18 -10.52
N PRO A 94 -3.49 -6.16 -11.85
CA PRO A 94 -4.10 -5.12 -12.69
C PRO A 94 -5.62 -5.00 -12.56
N GLN A 95 -6.32 -6.10 -12.29
CA GLN A 95 -7.77 -6.07 -12.11
C GLN A 95 -8.19 -5.32 -10.83
N LEU A 96 -7.32 -5.24 -9.84
CA LEU A 96 -7.59 -4.54 -8.58
C LEU A 96 -7.85 -3.05 -8.77
N THR A 97 -7.30 -2.43 -9.79
CA THR A 97 -7.53 -0.99 -10.06
C THR A 97 -8.97 -0.68 -10.44
N LYS A 98 -9.76 -1.68 -10.81
CA LYS A 98 -11.18 -1.55 -11.19
C LYS A 98 -12.13 -1.81 -10.02
N VAL A 99 -11.63 -2.20 -8.86
CA VAL A 99 -12.45 -2.44 -7.68
C VAL A 99 -13.05 -1.11 -7.18
N PRO A 100 -14.36 -1.05 -6.94
CA PRO A 100 -14.97 0.15 -6.38
C PRO A 100 -14.39 0.49 -5.01
N VAL A 101 -14.10 1.77 -4.78
CA VAL A 101 -13.46 2.24 -3.55
C VAL A 101 -14.26 3.40 -2.97
N TYR A 102 -14.50 3.33 -1.67
CA TYR A 102 -15.03 4.45 -0.89
C TYR A 102 -13.87 5.12 -0.15
N PHE A 103 -13.73 6.42 -0.37
CA PHE A 103 -12.76 7.24 0.35
C PHE A 103 -13.43 7.91 1.54
N THR A 104 -12.76 7.97 2.66
CA THR A 104 -13.25 8.61 3.89
C THR A 104 -12.16 9.46 4.52
N GLY A 105 -12.55 10.40 5.38
CA GLY A 105 -11.65 11.19 6.20
C GLY A 105 -10.62 11.98 5.40
N GLU A 106 -9.39 11.92 5.84
CA GLU A 106 -8.26 12.67 5.29
C GLU A 106 -7.97 12.31 3.83
N VAL A 107 -8.09 11.04 3.47
CA VAL A 107 -7.88 10.57 2.10
C VAL A 107 -8.94 11.12 1.16
N LEU A 108 -10.20 11.18 1.58
CA LEU A 108 -11.27 11.79 0.81
C LEU A 108 -11.01 13.28 0.55
N ALA A 109 -10.62 14.01 1.59
CA ALA A 109 -10.29 15.44 1.48
C ALA A 109 -9.14 15.67 0.50
N ALA A 110 -8.09 14.86 0.58
CA ALA A 110 -6.94 14.94 -0.33
C ALA A 110 -7.34 14.65 -1.78
N ARG A 111 -8.14 13.59 -2.00
CA ARG A 111 -8.64 13.24 -3.34
C ARG A 111 -9.45 14.37 -3.96
N GLN A 112 -10.34 14.99 -3.19
CA GLN A 112 -11.13 16.13 -3.66
C GLN A 112 -10.24 17.33 -4.01
N ALA A 113 -9.19 17.59 -3.24
CA ALA A 113 -8.24 18.66 -3.53
C ALA A 113 -7.45 18.41 -4.83
N LEU A 114 -7.17 17.14 -5.17
CA LEU A 114 -6.44 16.75 -6.38
C LEU A 114 -7.27 16.87 -7.69
N ILE A 115 -8.58 16.95 -7.58
CA ILE A 115 -9.48 17.05 -8.74
C ILE A 115 -9.46 18.47 -9.36
N LYS A 116 -8.87 19.40 -8.70
CA LYS A 116 -8.62 20.73 -9.29
C LYS A 116 -7.61 20.62 -10.44
#